data_7f1a8823e483a7c973ec4b2ff7729117
#
_entry.id   7f1a8823e483a7c973ec4b2ff7729117
#
_cell.length_a   1.000
_cell.length_b   1.000
_cell.length_c   1.000
_cell.angle_alpha   90.00
_cell.angle_beta   90.00
_cell.angle_gamma   90.00
#
_symmetry.space_group_name_H-M   'P 1'
#
loop_
_entity.id
_entity.type
_entity.pdbx_description
1 polymer ?
#
loop_
_entity_poly.entity_id
_entity_poly.type
_entity_poly.pdbx_seq_one_letter_code
_entity_poly.pdbx_strand_id
1 'polypeptide(L)'
;MKTNRTVLLSFVLYALFAWAMIAMYDAQTQFAEVLRNPEPPWSLTINFTPVAVFLLIGGVISGVLYSKNKKKRSSISALLLLPPEFEEQDEREKMMTARACRSSYISLYFAVPLTAALMLFYPLLEDKVPFYPILVILLIPAIQMLSYYLSIRKSL
;
A
#
# COMPACT_ATOMS: atom_id res chain seq x y z
N MET A 1 3.88 -21.05 8.76
CA MET A 1 5.12 -20.50 8.11
C MET A 1 4.88 -19.81 6.77
N LYS A 2 3.89 -20.18 5.97
CA LYS A 2 3.58 -19.50 4.67
C LYS A 2 3.00 -18.10 4.89
N THR A 3 2.11 -17.92 5.84
CA THR A 3 1.42 -16.64 6.14
C THR A 3 2.41 -15.50 6.46
N ASN A 4 3.43 -15.74 7.29
CA ASN A 4 4.42 -14.71 7.63
C ASN A 4 5.20 -14.20 6.41
N ARG A 5 5.52 -15.08 5.44
CA ARG A 5 6.21 -14.68 4.21
C ARG A 5 5.33 -13.83 3.31
N THR A 6 4.05 -14.18 3.18
CA THR A 6 3.11 -13.42 2.35
C THR A 6 2.89 -12.03 2.94
N VAL A 7 2.66 -11.93 4.24
CA VAL A 7 2.51 -10.65 4.93
C VAL A 7 3.78 -9.79 4.80
N LEU A 8 4.97 -10.38 4.97
CA LEU A 8 6.23 -9.66 4.79
C LEU A 8 6.36 -9.10 3.36
N LEU A 9 6.01 -9.91 2.34
CA LEU A 9 6.02 -9.46 0.94
C LEU A 9 5.04 -8.31 0.71
N SER A 10 3.85 -8.36 1.32
CA SER A 10 2.87 -7.28 1.24
C SER A 10 3.41 -5.98 1.85
N PHE A 11 4.10 -6.04 2.99
CA PHE A 11 4.75 -4.86 3.58
C PHE A 11 5.89 -4.31 2.71
N VAL A 12 6.69 -5.17 2.08
CA VAL A 12 7.76 -4.74 1.17
C VAL A 12 7.16 -4.04 -0.06
N LEU A 13 6.12 -4.63 -0.68
CA LEU A 13 5.43 -4.01 -1.81
C LEU A 13 4.81 -2.67 -1.42
N TYR A 14 4.25 -2.58 -0.23
CA TYR A 14 3.67 -1.35 0.29
C TYR A 14 4.73 -0.26 0.51
N ALA A 15 5.89 -0.60 1.05
CA ALA A 15 7.00 0.34 1.21
C ALA A 15 7.53 0.84 -0.15
N LEU A 16 7.65 -0.04 -1.14
CA LEU A 16 8.04 0.33 -2.51
C LEU A 16 6.98 1.22 -3.18
N PHE A 17 5.70 0.94 -2.96
CA PHE A 17 4.62 1.79 -3.43
C PHE A 17 4.67 3.18 -2.81
N ALA A 18 4.89 3.27 -1.49
CA ALA A 18 5.03 4.54 -0.79
C ALA A 18 6.19 5.37 -1.36
N TRP A 19 7.34 4.73 -1.62
CA TRP A 19 8.51 5.39 -2.22
C TRP A 19 8.21 5.88 -3.65
N ALA A 20 7.53 5.08 -4.46
CA ALA A 20 7.10 5.48 -5.79
C ALA A 20 6.11 6.67 -5.75
N MET A 21 5.17 6.67 -4.81
CA MET A 21 4.20 7.76 -4.63
C MET A 21 4.87 9.07 -4.24
N ILE A 22 5.88 9.05 -3.37
CA ILE A 22 6.66 10.25 -3.01
C ILE A 22 7.37 10.82 -4.24
N ALA A 23 8.03 9.98 -5.05
CA ALA A 23 8.70 10.43 -6.27
C ALA A 23 7.72 11.00 -7.31
N MET A 24 6.52 10.42 -7.42
CA MET A 24 5.45 10.96 -8.29
C MET A 24 4.92 12.30 -7.77
N TYR A 25 4.84 12.48 -6.45
CA TYR A 25 4.44 13.75 -5.86
C TYR A 25 5.45 14.86 -6.20
N ASP A 26 6.76 14.59 -6.05
CA ASP A 26 7.81 15.55 -6.41
C ASP A 26 7.74 15.93 -7.90
N ALA A 27 7.45 14.99 -8.80
CA ALA A 27 7.24 15.27 -10.21
C ALA A 27 6.02 16.17 -10.43
N GLN A 28 4.91 15.94 -9.73
CA GLN A 28 3.70 16.74 -9.84
C GLN A 28 3.88 18.17 -9.30
N THR A 29 4.64 18.34 -8.22
CA THR A 29 4.93 19.68 -7.68
C THR A 29 5.78 20.51 -8.64
N GLN A 30 6.82 19.91 -9.25
CA GLN A 30 7.62 20.58 -10.28
C GLN A 30 6.78 20.95 -11.50
N PHE A 31 5.88 20.05 -11.93
CA PHE A 31 4.98 20.33 -13.05
C PHE A 31 4.00 21.47 -12.73
N ALA A 32 3.44 21.48 -11.51
CA ALA A 32 2.56 22.55 -11.07
C ALA A 32 3.26 23.91 -11.01
N GLU A 33 4.54 23.94 -10.63
CA GLU A 33 5.35 25.17 -10.62
C GLU A 33 5.59 25.71 -12.03
N VAL A 34 5.91 24.85 -13.00
CA VAL A 34 6.04 25.23 -14.41
C VAL A 34 4.73 25.79 -14.97
N LEU A 35 3.58 25.23 -14.58
CA LEU A 35 2.28 25.76 -14.99
C LEU A 35 1.96 27.12 -14.38
N ARG A 36 2.44 27.40 -13.17
CA ARG A 36 2.25 28.71 -12.51
C ARG A 36 3.17 29.78 -13.08
N ASN A 37 4.39 29.39 -13.49
CA ASN A 37 5.42 30.27 -14.01
C ASN A 37 5.91 29.75 -15.37
N PRO A 38 5.16 29.96 -16.46
CA PRO A 38 5.49 29.39 -17.78
C PRO A 38 6.67 30.07 -18.48
N GLU A 39 7.27 31.08 -17.87
CA GLU A 39 8.40 31.82 -18.46
C GLU A 39 9.70 30.99 -18.36
N PRO A 40 10.44 30.78 -19.48
CA PRO A 40 11.74 30.12 -19.47
C PRO A 40 12.81 30.94 -18.73
N PRO A 41 13.85 30.31 -18.13
CA PRO A 41 14.17 28.90 -18.23
C PRO A 41 13.48 28.06 -17.12
N TRP A 42 12.73 27.02 -17.53
CA TRP A 42 12.21 26.01 -16.60
C TRP A 42 12.90 24.67 -16.83
N SER A 43 13.09 23.90 -15.76
CA SER A 43 13.66 22.57 -15.82
C SER A 43 12.80 21.59 -15.01
N LEU A 44 12.51 20.44 -15.59
CA LEU A 44 11.80 19.34 -14.96
C LEU A 44 12.79 18.19 -14.75
N THR A 45 12.99 17.79 -13.49
CA THR A 45 13.81 16.64 -13.15
C THR A 45 12.93 15.54 -12.57
N ILE A 46 12.53 14.59 -13.40
CA ILE A 46 11.63 13.52 -13.00
C ILE A 46 12.45 12.25 -12.72
N ASN A 47 12.40 11.77 -11.47
CA ASN A 47 13.04 10.52 -11.09
C ASN A 47 12.06 9.35 -11.22
N PHE A 48 12.12 8.62 -12.34
CA PHE A 48 11.28 7.43 -12.57
C PHE A 48 11.81 6.16 -11.89
N THR A 49 12.99 6.17 -11.28
CA THR A 49 13.61 4.99 -10.68
C THR A 49 12.72 4.30 -9.65
N PRO A 50 12.07 5.00 -8.67
CA PRO A 50 11.22 4.35 -7.70
C PRO A 50 9.99 3.66 -8.32
N VAL A 51 9.40 4.29 -9.34
CA VAL A 51 8.24 3.74 -10.06
C VAL A 51 8.65 2.49 -10.85
N ALA A 52 9.78 2.55 -11.56
CA ALA A 52 10.29 1.40 -12.32
C ALA A 52 10.62 0.22 -11.39
N VAL A 53 11.27 0.46 -10.26
CA VAL A 53 11.59 -0.57 -9.25
C VAL A 53 10.31 -1.18 -8.68
N PHE A 54 9.31 -0.38 -8.32
CA PHE A 54 8.02 -0.87 -7.85
C PHE A 54 7.32 -1.74 -8.88
N LEU A 55 7.27 -1.32 -10.15
CA LEU A 55 6.63 -2.07 -11.23
C LEU A 55 7.36 -3.39 -11.53
N LEU A 56 8.70 -3.38 -11.55
CA LEU A 56 9.50 -4.59 -11.80
C LEU A 56 9.33 -5.60 -10.66
N ILE A 57 9.55 -5.18 -9.43
CA ILE A 57 9.45 -6.08 -8.27
C ILE A 57 8.01 -6.52 -8.06
N GLY A 58 7.04 -5.60 -8.12
CA GLY A 58 5.62 -5.90 -8.01
C GLY A 58 5.12 -6.83 -9.12
N GLY A 59 5.55 -6.59 -10.35
CA GLY A 59 5.25 -7.44 -11.50
C GLY A 59 5.80 -8.87 -11.35
N VAL A 60 7.06 -9.00 -10.92
CA VAL A 60 7.67 -10.32 -10.66
C VAL A 60 6.94 -11.06 -9.54
N ILE A 61 6.69 -10.40 -8.41
CA ILE A 61 5.98 -11.01 -7.27
C ILE A 61 4.57 -11.43 -7.69
N SER A 62 3.82 -10.54 -8.36
CA SER A 62 2.48 -10.84 -8.85
C SER A 62 2.47 -11.97 -9.87
N GLY A 63 3.44 -12.00 -10.80
CA GLY A 63 3.60 -13.05 -11.80
C GLY A 63 3.89 -14.42 -11.17
N VAL A 64 4.76 -14.47 -10.17
CA VAL A 64 5.07 -15.71 -9.43
C VAL A 64 3.84 -16.20 -8.64
N LEU A 65 3.12 -15.31 -7.96
CA LEU A 65 1.89 -15.65 -7.26
C LEU A 65 0.80 -16.12 -8.23
N TYR A 66 0.64 -15.44 -9.36
CA TYR A 66 -0.28 -15.83 -10.42
C TYR A 66 0.01 -17.24 -10.95
N SER A 67 1.28 -17.53 -11.29
CA SER A 67 1.69 -18.82 -11.83
C SER A 67 1.44 -19.98 -10.86
N LYS A 68 1.65 -19.74 -9.55
CA LYS A 68 1.39 -20.75 -8.51
C LYS A 68 -0.10 -20.98 -8.28
N ASN A 69 -0.93 -19.96 -8.41
CA ASN A 69 -2.36 -20.04 -8.10
C ASN A 69 -3.24 -20.36 -9.32
N LYS A 70 -2.70 -20.29 -10.55
CA LYS A 70 -3.42 -20.59 -11.78
C LYS A 70 -4.07 -21.98 -11.81
N LYS A 71 -3.46 -22.98 -11.15
CA LYS A 71 -4.02 -24.34 -11.05
C LYS A 71 -5.20 -24.47 -10.06
N LYS A 72 -5.38 -23.53 -9.13
CA LYS A 72 -6.38 -23.59 -8.06
C LYS A 72 -7.60 -22.70 -8.28
N ARG A 73 -7.48 -21.62 -9.03
CA ARG A 73 -8.54 -20.63 -9.25
C ARG A 73 -8.97 -20.60 -10.70
N SER A 74 -10.26 -20.87 -10.95
CA SER A 74 -10.86 -20.86 -12.29
C SER A 74 -11.21 -19.47 -12.82
N SER A 75 -11.18 -18.41 -11.98
CA SER A 75 -11.59 -17.06 -12.37
C SER A 75 -10.46 -16.04 -12.17
N ILE A 76 -10.20 -15.25 -13.24
CA ILE A 76 -9.21 -14.17 -13.25
C ILE A 76 -9.62 -13.06 -12.26
N SER A 77 -10.90 -12.77 -12.11
CA SER A 77 -11.41 -11.78 -11.16
C SER A 77 -11.17 -12.17 -9.70
N ALA A 78 -11.31 -13.47 -9.38
CA ALA A 78 -11.00 -13.96 -8.03
C ALA A 78 -9.49 -13.90 -7.72
N LEU A 79 -8.65 -14.03 -8.75
CA LEU A 79 -7.19 -13.93 -8.62
C LEU A 79 -6.71 -12.48 -8.37
N LEU A 80 -7.40 -11.52 -8.96
CA LEU A 80 -7.03 -10.09 -8.91
C LEU A 80 -7.61 -9.39 -7.68
N LEU A 81 -8.82 -9.79 -7.25
CA LEU A 81 -9.58 -9.11 -6.20
C LEU A 81 -9.40 -9.73 -4.81
N LEU A 82 -9.07 -11.02 -4.73
CA LEU A 82 -8.88 -11.70 -3.45
C LEU A 82 -7.40 -11.85 -3.14
N PRO A 83 -6.92 -11.23 -2.05
CA PRO A 83 -5.56 -11.44 -1.58
C PRO A 83 -5.27 -12.94 -1.39
N PRO A 84 -4.04 -13.39 -1.64
CA PRO A 84 -3.67 -14.81 -1.49
C PRO A 84 -3.80 -15.32 -0.04
N GLU A 85 -3.95 -14.43 0.92
CA GLU A 85 -4.19 -14.75 2.32
C GLU A 85 -5.59 -15.34 2.59
N PHE A 86 -6.55 -15.15 1.66
CA PHE A 86 -7.90 -15.71 1.74
C PHE A 86 -8.03 -17.11 1.09
N GLU A 87 -6.92 -17.77 0.75
CA GLU A 87 -6.92 -19.18 0.32
C GLU A 87 -7.04 -20.12 1.53
N GLU A 88 -8.22 -20.22 2.06
CA GLU A 88 -8.53 -21.03 3.24
C GLU A 88 -8.86 -22.46 2.82
N GLN A 89 -8.11 -23.43 3.35
CA GLN A 89 -8.33 -24.86 3.09
C GLN A 89 -9.04 -25.58 4.24
N ASP A 90 -9.04 -24.98 5.43
CA ASP A 90 -9.60 -25.56 6.65
C ASP A 90 -10.52 -24.56 7.36
N GLU A 91 -11.52 -25.06 8.11
CA GLU A 91 -12.46 -24.24 8.88
C GLU A 91 -11.74 -23.41 9.94
N ARG A 92 -10.64 -23.92 10.50
CA ARG A 92 -9.80 -23.18 11.44
C ARG A 92 -9.18 -21.95 10.76
N GLU A 93 -8.63 -22.11 9.55
CA GLU A 93 -8.06 -21.00 8.78
C GLU A 93 -9.13 -19.94 8.48
N LYS A 94 -10.34 -20.37 8.09
CA LYS A 94 -11.48 -19.46 7.85
C LYS A 94 -11.81 -18.62 9.09
N MET A 95 -11.88 -19.25 10.26
CA MET A 95 -12.16 -18.54 11.51
C MET A 95 -11.04 -17.55 11.87
N MET A 96 -9.78 -17.92 11.65
CA MET A 96 -8.64 -17.04 11.91
C MET A 96 -8.67 -15.82 10.99
N THR A 97 -8.89 -16.03 9.69
CA THR A 97 -9.01 -14.95 8.69
C THR A 97 -10.21 -14.06 8.97
N ALA A 98 -11.36 -14.63 9.31
CA ALA A 98 -12.54 -13.85 9.67
C ALA A 98 -12.30 -12.92 10.86
N ARG A 99 -11.61 -13.40 11.92
CA ARG A 99 -11.20 -12.56 13.05
C ARG A 99 -10.22 -11.48 12.65
N ALA A 100 -9.23 -11.82 11.81
CA ALA A 100 -8.25 -10.86 11.32
C ALA A 100 -8.90 -9.76 10.46
N CYS A 101 -9.82 -10.13 9.57
CA CYS A 101 -10.59 -9.17 8.77
C CYS A 101 -11.45 -8.25 9.65
N ARG A 102 -12.11 -8.80 10.67
CA ARG A 102 -12.88 -7.98 11.64
C ARG A 102 -11.97 -7.01 12.40
N SER A 103 -10.79 -7.45 12.84
CA SER A 103 -9.81 -6.59 13.50
C SER A 103 -9.35 -5.46 12.58
N SER A 104 -9.05 -5.77 11.30
CA SER A 104 -8.68 -4.78 10.29
C SER A 104 -9.79 -3.77 10.02
N TYR A 105 -11.05 -4.22 9.93
CA TYR A 105 -12.19 -3.33 9.76
C TYR A 105 -12.34 -2.35 10.93
N ILE A 106 -12.23 -2.85 12.17
CA ILE A 106 -12.28 -2.02 13.37
C ILE A 106 -11.11 -1.02 13.38
N SER A 107 -9.91 -1.45 13.02
CA SER A 107 -8.74 -0.55 12.97
C SER A 107 -8.92 0.58 11.94
N LEU A 108 -9.55 0.30 10.79
CA LEU A 108 -9.87 1.32 9.79
C LEU A 108 -10.88 2.36 10.32
N TYR A 109 -11.86 1.92 11.09
CA TYR A 109 -12.85 2.82 11.69
C TYR A 109 -12.20 3.91 12.57
N PHE A 110 -11.08 3.58 13.24
CA PHE A 110 -10.29 4.53 14.01
C PHE A 110 -9.20 5.22 13.18
N ALA A 111 -8.57 4.52 12.25
CA ALA A 111 -7.47 5.06 11.46
C ALA A 111 -7.92 6.21 10.54
N VAL A 112 -9.10 6.10 9.92
CA VAL A 112 -9.60 7.11 8.99
C VAL A 112 -9.85 8.47 9.68
N PRO A 113 -10.58 8.57 10.80
CA PRO A 113 -10.71 9.85 11.52
C PRO A 113 -9.38 10.38 12.05
N LEU A 114 -8.48 9.48 12.51
CA LEU A 114 -7.16 9.87 12.98
C LEU A 114 -6.32 10.51 11.86
N THR A 115 -6.29 9.89 10.67
CA THR A 115 -5.57 10.45 9.52
C THR A 115 -6.19 11.77 9.05
N ALA A 116 -7.53 11.90 9.10
CA ALA A 116 -8.20 13.17 8.82
C ALA A 116 -7.78 14.27 9.82
N ALA A 117 -7.68 13.93 11.12
CA ALA A 117 -7.18 14.87 12.14
C ALA A 117 -5.71 15.24 11.91
N LEU A 118 -4.86 14.29 11.51
CA LEU A 118 -3.47 14.56 11.17
C LEU A 118 -3.34 15.52 9.97
N MET A 119 -4.25 15.44 8.99
CA MET A 119 -4.26 16.35 7.84
C MET A 119 -4.46 17.83 8.23
N LEU A 120 -5.05 18.13 9.40
CA LEU A 120 -5.17 19.51 9.88
C LEU A 120 -3.81 20.18 10.15
N PHE A 121 -2.77 19.39 10.37
CA PHE A 121 -1.41 19.89 10.57
C PHE A 121 -0.66 20.17 9.26
N TYR A 122 -1.25 19.83 8.10
CA TYR A 122 -0.61 20.03 6.79
C TYR A 122 -0.12 21.47 6.58
N PRO A 123 -0.92 22.54 6.82
CA PRO A 123 -0.45 23.90 6.59
C PRO A 123 0.76 24.32 7.43
N LEU A 124 1.01 23.64 8.57
CA LEU A 124 2.16 23.90 9.44
C LEU A 124 3.42 23.16 8.98
N LEU A 125 3.26 22.12 8.17
CA LEU A 125 4.31 21.21 7.74
C LEU A 125 4.63 21.31 6.24
N GLU A 126 3.82 22.01 5.46
CA GLU A 126 3.92 22.11 4.00
C GLU A 126 5.32 22.55 3.56
N ASP A 127 5.90 23.56 4.19
CA ASP A 127 7.24 24.06 3.85
C ASP A 127 8.37 23.07 4.17
N LYS A 128 8.17 22.19 5.18
CA LYS A 128 9.21 21.27 5.64
C LYS A 128 9.07 19.88 5.02
N VAL A 129 7.83 19.42 4.82
CA VAL A 129 7.50 18.07 4.35
C VAL A 129 6.37 18.18 3.32
N PRO A 130 6.66 18.58 2.09
CA PRO A 130 5.63 18.80 1.08
C PRO A 130 4.85 17.52 0.74
N PHE A 131 5.44 16.33 0.89
CA PHE A 131 4.79 15.03 0.69
C PHE A 131 4.02 14.50 1.92
N TYR A 132 3.82 15.34 2.97
CA TYR A 132 3.08 14.98 4.18
C TYR A 132 1.70 14.36 3.91
N PRO A 133 0.85 14.89 2.98
CA PRO A 133 -0.45 14.32 2.69
C PRO A 133 -0.38 12.86 2.24
N ILE A 134 0.63 12.52 1.43
CA ILE A 134 0.84 11.15 0.95
C ILE A 134 1.15 10.23 2.13
N LEU A 135 2.06 10.63 3.01
CA LEU A 135 2.42 9.84 4.18
C LEU A 135 1.21 9.58 5.09
N VAL A 136 0.38 10.61 5.32
CA VAL A 136 -0.81 10.50 6.17
C VAL A 136 -1.84 9.53 5.55
N ILE A 137 -2.09 9.62 4.24
CA ILE A 137 -3.01 8.70 3.55
C ILE A 137 -2.47 7.27 3.60
N LEU A 138 -1.17 7.08 3.43
CA LEU A 138 -0.52 5.78 3.49
C LEU A 138 -0.56 5.13 4.89
N LEU A 139 -0.81 5.88 5.97
CA LEU A 139 -1.03 5.30 7.29
C LEU A 139 -2.27 4.39 7.33
N ILE A 140 -3.31 4.68 6.55
CA ILE A 140 -4.56 3.91 6.55
C ILE A 140 -4.30 2.42 6.21
N PRO A 141 -3.76 2.08 5.01
CA PRO A 141 -3.47 0.68 4.69
C PRO A 141 -2.33 0.10 5.55
N ALA A 142 -1.38 0.91 6.04
CA ALA A 142 -0.35 0.43 6.96
C ALA A 142 -0.95 -0.08 8.28
N ILE A 143 -1.85 0.68 8.89
CA ILE A 143 -2.56 0.30 10.12
C ILE A 143 -3.43 -0.93 9.87
N GLN A 144 -4.13 -0.99 8.73
CA GLN A 144 -4.93 -2.14 8.33
C GLN A 144 -4.09 -3.42 8.24
N MET A 145 -2.97 -3.37 7.50
CA MET A 145 -2.07 -4.50 7.32
C MET A 145 -1.47 -4.96 8.66
N LEU A 146 -1.06 -4.01 9.49
CA LEU A 146 -0.50 -4.31 10.82
C LEU A 146 -1.55 -4.97 11.73
N SER A 147 -2.78 -4.45 11.76
CA SER A 147 -3.88 -5.01 12.55
C SER A 147 -4.23 -6.43 12.11
N TYR A 148 -4.30 -6.67 10.80
CA TYR A 148 -4.49 -8.00 10.23
C TYR A 148 -3.39 -8.97 10.67
N TYR A 149 -2.12 -8.58 10.50
CA TYR A 149 -0.98 -9.40 10.89
C TYR A 149 -0.96 -9.75 12.37
N LEU A 150 -1.18 -8.75 13.25
CA LEU A 150 -1.20 -8.97 14.70
C LEU A 150 -2.34 -9.89 15.11
N SER A 151 -3.49 -9.81 14.47
CA SER A 151 -4.64 -10.70 14.73
C SER A 151 -4.34 -12.13 14.33
N ILE A 152 -3.74 -12.37 13.17
CA ILE A 152 -3.32 -13.72 12.75
C ILE A 152 -2.27 -14.28 13.69
N ARG A 153 -1.26 -13.49 14.04
CA ARG A 153 -0.17 -13.93 14.93
C ARG A 153 -0.68 -14.37 16.31
N LYS A 154 -1.73 -13.73 16.83
CA LYS A 154 -2.35 -14.11 18.10
C LYS A 154 -3.18 -15.39 18.01
N SER A 155 -3.55 -15.82 16.82
CA SER A 155 -4.40 -16.99 16.59
C SER A 155 -3.59 -18.24 16.20
N LEU A 156 -2.29 -18.09 15.95
CA LEU A 156 -1.31 -19.18 15.75
C LEU A 156 -0.85 -19.75 17.08
#